data_647c32568f7729570b23ec1deb77e328
#
_entry.id   647c32568f7729570b23ec1deb77e328
#
_cell.length_a   1.000
_cell.length_b   1.000
_cell.length_c   1.000
_cell.angle_alpha   90.00
_cell.angle_beta   90.00
_cell.angle_gamma   90.00
#
_symmetry.space_group_name_H-M   'P 1'
#
loop_
_entity.id
_entity.type
_entity.pdbx_description
1 polymer ?
#
loop_
_entity_poly.entity_id
_entity_poly.type
_entity_poly.pdbx_seq_one_letter_code
_entity_poly.pdbx_strand_id
1 'polypeptide(L)'
;MKAATRRIAVGVVATALIAELVGCSVLDAADNSAAAKQGAPGAKKGAPAPKSAVRLIGDGSTAFTGPQSGLLKPRRLKPGQQPPQFVVFSWDGAGEDSQKLFSHFRKVGKKYDATMTYFLSGVYLLPEEKANLYDPPQHSPGRSDIGFNDTQGIRDTVRQLRGAWQDGNEVGTHFNGHFCGNEGGVGQWSVDEWKSEISQARSFVKNWRTNAGLEGEQPLPFDYDKELIGARTPCLEGRTNFVRAAAELGFRYDTSGINDQIWPKKDLGLWDLSLQMVPVPGRAFETLSMDYNFMVNQSGTVKGDPSKFEYWGNQMRDGLVKAFDRAYNGNRAPLIIGNHFESWNGGTYMRAVEETIATVCVKRDVTCVSFRQLADWLDAQDPEVLRKLRTLPVGQAPRNGWAAFLATQPAGAPGSTKVKQAERH
;
A
#
# COMPACT_ATOMS: atom_id res chain seq x y z
N MET A 1 5.16 14.01 -41.38
CA MET A 1 4.90 12.57 -41.55
C MET A 1 3.83 12.22 -40.54
N LYS A 2 2.63 11.87 -40.97
CA LYS A 2 1.44 11.65 -40.12
C LYS A 2 1.50 10.25 -39.52
N ALA A 3 1.51 10.10 -38.21
CA ALA A 3 1.35 8.82 -37.53
C ALA A 3 -0.14 8.54 -37.31
N ALA A 4 -0.60 7.41 -37.80
CA ALA A 4 -1.99 6.98 -37.75
C ALA A 4 -2.24 6.23 -36.43
N THR A 5 -3.19 6.73 -35.67
CA THR A 5 -3.72 6.08 -34.45
C THR A 5 -4.66 4.95 -34.89
N ARG A 6 -4.31 3.70 -34.59
CA ARG A 6 -5.22 2.55 -34.74
C ARG A 6 -5.96 2.31 -33.41
N ARG A 7 -7.27 2.52 -33.45
CA ARG A 7 -8.22 2.08 -32.43
C ARG A 7 -8.44 0.57 -32.61
N ILE A 8 -8.27 -0.22 -31.57
CA ILE A 8 -8.66 -1.63 -31.54
C ILE A 8 -9.98 -1.71 -30.81
N ALA A 9 -11.03 -2.07 -31.57
CA ALA A 9 -12.32 -2.45 -31.02
C ALA A 9 -12.26 -3.92 -30.59
N VAL A 10 -12.61 -4.23 -29.37
CA VAL A 10 -12.81 -5.60 -28.88
C VAL A 10 -14.30 -5.91 -28.96
N GLY A 11 -14.65 -6.83 -29.87
CA GLY A 11 -16.00 -7.34 -30.02
C GLY A 11 -16.33 -8.36 -28.92
N VAL A 12 -17.48 -8.14 -28.31
CA VAL A 12 -18.12 -9.07 -27.37
C VAL A 12 -18.87 -10.13 -28.18
N VAL A 13 -18.56 -11.41 -27.98
CA VAL A 13 -19.41 -12.51 -28.42
C VAL A 13 -20.09 -13.10 -27.17
N ALA A 14 -21.39 -12.87 -27.09
CA ALA A 14 -22.26 -13.49 -26.11
C ALA A 14 -22.71 -14.86 -26.66
N THR A 15 -22.54 -15.92 -25.88
CA THR A 15 -23.25 -17.17 -26.07
C THR A 15 -23.93 -17.57 -24.77
N ALA A 16 -25.26 -17.50 -24.82
CA ALA A 16 -26.17 -18.01 -23.81
C ALA A 16 -26.33 -19.51 -23.96
N LEU A 17 -26.38 -20.25 -22.88
CA LEU A 17 -27.02 -21.56 -22.80
C LEU A 17 -27.70 -21.76 -21.47
N ILE A 18 -28.97 -22.09 -21.58
CA ILE A 18 -30.05 -22.33 -20.62
C ILE A 18 -30.02 -23.80 -20.18
N ALA A 19 -30.43 -24.08 -18.94
CA ALA A 19 -31.36 -25.07 -18.49
C ALA A 19 -31.04 -25.57 -17.08
N GLU A 20 -31.94 -25.34 -16.16
CA GLU A 20 -33.02 -26.21 -15.63
C GLU A 20 -32.50 -27.25 -14.62
N LEU A 21 -33.09 -27.47 -13.54
CA LEU A 21 -34.29 -27.35 -12.75
C LEU A 21 -34.17 -28.28 -11.52
N VAL A 22 -34.81 -27.90 -10.42
CA VAL A 22 -35.62 -28.72 -9.47
C VAL A 22 -34.95 -29.51 -8.34
N GLY A 23 -35.42 -29.23 -7.15
CA GLY A 23 -35.56 -30.19 -6.07
C GLY A 23 -35.76 -29.62 -4.66
N CYS A 24 -37.01 -29.42 -4.27
CA CYS A 24 -37.50 -29.18 -2.89
C CYS A 24 -37.31 -30.36 -1.94
N SER A 25 -37.21 -30.07 -0.62
CA SER A 25 -38.05 -30.57 0.51
C SER A 25 -37.32 -30.24 1.82
N VAL A 26 -37.84 -29.47 2.70
CA VAL A 26 -38.97 -29.46 3.64
C VAL A 26 -38.84 -30.47 4.78
N LEU A 27 -38.92 -29.89 6.00
CA LEU A 27 -39.32 -30.41 7.33
C LEU A 27 -38.34 -31.39 8.02
N ASP A 28 -38.08 -31.30 9.33
CA ASP A 28 -39.00 -31.25 10.47
C ASP A 28 -38.32 -30.77 11.75
N ALA A 29 -39.13 -30.15 12.60
CA ALA A 29 -38.83 -29.78 13.95
C ALA A 29 -39.10 -30.92 14.91
N ALA A 30 -38.36 -31.08 15.97
CA ALA A 30 -38.80 -31.78 17.16
C ALA A 30 -38.21 -31.17 18.43
N ASP A 31 -39.09 -30.65 19.22
CA ASP A 31 -39.01 -30.30 20.63
C ASP A 31 -38.59 -31.49 21.48
N ASN A 32 -37.80 -31.31 22.53
CA ASN A 32 -38.08 -31.95 23.82
C ASN A 32 -37.32 -31.26 24.99
N SER A 33 -38.15 -30.93 25.94
CA SER A 33 -37.84 -30.37 27.26
C SER A 33 -37.37 -31.45 28.25
N ALA A 34 -36.66 -30.99 29.25
CA ALA A 34 -36.68 -31.29 30.67
C ALA A 34 -35.39 -31.85 31.27
N ALA A 35 -34.83 -31.17 32.20
CA ALA A 35 -34.75 -31.49 33.63
C ALA A 35 -33.55 -30.83 34.28
N ALA A 36 -33.84 -30.08 35.33
CA ALA A 36 -32.91 -29.40 36.22
C ALA A 36 -32.06 -30.38 37.04
N LYS A 37 -30.76 -30.04 37.23
CA LYS A 37 -30.02 -30.40 38.45
C LYS A 37 -29.17 -29.23 38.89
N GLN A 38 -29.41 -28.76 40.11
CA GLN A 38 -28.65 -27.79 40.88
C GLN A 38 -27.24 -28.34 41.20
N GLY A 39 -26.25 -27.52 41.03
CA GLY A 39 -24.87 -27.77 41.46
C GLY A 39 -24.12 -26.43 41.66
N ALA A 40 -23.49 -26.29 42.77
CA ALA A 40 -22.93 -25.21 43.52
C ALA A 40 -21.99 -24.18 42.80
N PRO A 41 -21.65 -23.02 43.38
CA PRO A 41 -21.18 -21.82 42.72
C PRO A 41 -19.70 -21.89 42.33
N GLY A 42 -19.45 -22.00 41.04
CA GLY A 42 -18.12 -21.88 40.44
C GLY A 42 -17.80 -20.43 40.01
N ALA A 43 -16.56 -20.05 40.18
CA ALA A 43 -15.94 -18.76 39.97
C ALA A 43 -16.48 -17.98 38.75
N LYS A 44 -16.84 -16.73 38.96
CA LYS A 44 -17.21 -15.77 37.91
C LYS A 44 -16.03 -15.61 36.95
N LYS A 45 -16.07 -16.25 35.81
CA LYS A 45 -15.27 -15.88 34.64
C LYS A 45 -15.70 -14.45 34.24
N GLY A 46 -14.76 -13.53 34.20
CA GLY A 46 -15.00 -12.15 33.78
C GLY A 46 -15.76 -12.12 32.47
N ALA A 47 -16.79 -11.29 32.42
CA ALA A 47 -17.55 -11.04 31.21
C ALA A 47 -16.59 -10.61 30.09
N PRO A 48 -16.77 -11.11 28.85
CA PRO A 48 -15.98 -10.61 27.71
C PRO A 48 -16.20 -9.11 27.58
N ALA A 49 -15.12 -8.36 27.41
CA ALA A 49 -15.18 -6.92 27.17
C ALA A 49 -16.21 -6.63 26.06
N PRO A 50 -17.05 -5.59 26.20
CA PRO A 50 -18.06 -5.28 25.19
C PRO A 50 -17.36 -5.11 23.83
N LYS A 51 -17.80 -5.88 22.82
CA LYS A 51 -17.36 -5.68 21.44
C LYS A 51 -17.65 -4.22 21.09
N SER A 52 -16.62 -3.46 20.73
CA SER A 52 -16.77 -2.09 20.25
C SER A 52 -17.91 -2.06 19.23
N ALA A 53 -18.96 -1.28 19.50
CA ALA A 53 -20.10 -1.20 18.61
C ALA A 53 -19.66 -0.65 17.26
N VAL A 54 -19.96 -1.37 16.17
CA VAL A 54 -19.74 -0.90 14.80
C VAL A 54 -20.47 0.41 14.60
N ARG A 55 -19.75 1.49 14.27
CA ARG A 55 -20.32 2.81 14.02
C ARG A 55 -20.20 3.14 12.54
N LEU A 56 -21.34 3.22 11.86
CA LEU A 56 -21.40 3.66 10.46
C LEU A 56 -20.95 5.13 10.33
N ILE A 57 -20.33 5.45 9.18
CA ILE A 57 -19.81 6.78 8.85
C ILE A 57 -20.47 7.26 7.55
N GLY A 58 -20.87 8.55 7.52
CA GLY A 58 -21.50 9.15 6.35
C GLY A 58 -22.80 8.42 5.95
N ASP A 59 -22.88 8.02 4.68
CA ASP A 59 -24.01 7.26 4.11
C ASP A 59 -24.01 5.76 4.51
N GLY A 60 -23.07 5.34 5.33
CA GLY A 60 -22.90 3.97 5.76
C GLY A 60 -22.02 3.10 4.85
N SER A 61 -21.38 3.68 3.83
CA SER A 61 -20.43 2.96 2.97
C SER A 61 -19.13 2.58 3.69
N THR A 62 -18.79 3.30 4.76
CA THR A 62 -17.66 3.02 5.65
C THR A 62 -18.15 2.95 7.10
N ALA A 63 -17.34 2.34 7.97
CA ALA A 63 -17.64 2.19 9.38
C ALA A 63 -16.37 2.23 10.22
N PHE A 64 -16.49 2.66 11.47
CA PHE A 64 -15.45 2.43 12.45
C PHE A 64 -15.74 1.15 13.21
N THR A 65 -14.87 0.15 13.04
CA THR A 65 -15.00 -1.17 13.69
C THR A 65 -13.97 -1.38 14.81
N GLY A 66 -13.22 -0.35 15.14
CA GLY A 66 -12.11 -0.39 16.09
C GLY A 66 -10.76 -0.16 15.40
N PRO A 67 -9.66 -0.22 16.14
CA PRO A 67 -8.32 -0.14 15.57
C PRO A 67 -8.05 -1.35 14.67
N GLN A 68 -7.24 -1.15 13.62
CA GLN A 68 -6.81 -2.22 12.74
C GLN A 68 -6.05 -3.30 13.54
N SER A 69 -6.34 -4.56 13.26
CA SER A 69 -5.62 -5.70 13.85
C SER A 69 -4.28 -5.94 13.15
N GLY A 70 -3.34 -6.60 13.86
CA GLY A 70 -2.07 -7.03 13.24
C GLY A 70 -1.03 -5.93 13.05
N LEU A 71 -1.30 -4.68 13.50
CA LEU A 71 -0.31 -3.62 13.41
C LEU A 71 0.90 -3.90 14.31
N LEU A 72 2.09 -3.81 13.75
CA LEU A 72 3.34 -3.88 14.51
C LEU A 72 3.44 -2.66 15.44
N LYS A 73 3.70 -2.93 16.71
CA LYS A 73 4.04 -1.84 17.65
C LYS A 73 5.45 -1.34 17.32
N PRO A 74 5.62 -0.09 16.90
CA PRO A 74 6.93 0.44 16.60
C PRO A 74 7.81 0.42 17.85
N ARG A 75 9.04 -0.06 17.73
CA ARG A 75 10.02 -0.09 18.81
C ARG A 75 11.18 0.83 18.49
N ARG A 76 11.51 1.69 19.45
CA ARG A 76 12.71 2.52 19.37
C ARG A 76 13.96 1.64 19.43
N LEU A 77 14.93 1.94 18.59
CA LEU A 77 16.24 1.28 18.64
C LEU A 77 16.92 1.56 19.99
N LYS A 78 17.49 0.51 20.56
CA LYS A 78 18.37 0.65 21.72
C LYS A 78 19.75 1.15 21.26
N PRO A 79 20.53 1.83 22.14
CA PRO A 79 21.91 2.19 21.82
C PRO A 79 22.70 0.98 21.31
N GLY A 80 23.39 1.14 20.19
CA GLY A 80 24.18 0.09 19.55
C GLY A 80 23.38 -0.99 18.81
N GLN A 81 22.07 -0.93 18.81
CA GLN A 81 21.24 -1.92 18.13
C GLN A 81 21.23 -1.67 16.62
N GLN A 82 21.50 -2.72 15.85
CA GLN A 82 21.32 -2.73 14.39
C GLN A 82 19.83 -2.58 14.05
N PRO A 83 19.47 -1.72 13.07
CA PRO A 83 18.10 -1.62 12.59
C PRO A 83 17.65 -2.93 11.92
N PRO A 84 16.35 -3.29 12.00
CA PRO A 84 15.80 -4.34 11.16
C PRO A 84 15.88 -3.93 9.68
N GLN A 85 15.90 -4.91 8.78
CA GLN A 85 15.72 -4.64 7.36
C GLN A 85 14.23 -4.56 7.03
N PHE A 86 13.78 -3.39 6.65
CA PHE A 86 12.41 -3.21 6.15
C PHE A 86 12.35 -3.45 4.64
N VAL A 87 11.28 -4.12 4.22
CA VAL A 87 10.91 -4.23 2.80
C VAL A 87 9.43 -3.85 2.68
N VAL A 88 9.12 -2.95 1.74
CA VAL A 88 7.76 -2.51 1.45
C VAL A 88 7.38 -2.98 0.06
N PHE A 89 6.28 -3.73 -0.03
CA PHE A 89 5.63 -4.07 -1.29
C PHE A 89 4.35 -3.26 -1.41
N SER A 90 4.14 -2.63 -2.56
CA SER A 90 2.96 -1.82 -2.82
C SER A 90 2.43 -2.06 -4.23
N TRP A 91 1.12 -1.86 -4.41
CA TRP A 91 0.44 -1.99 -5.70
C TRP A 91 -0.29 -0.72 -6.05
N ASP A 92 -0.08 -0.22 -7.27
CA ASP A 92 -0.75 0.93 -7.85
C ASP A 92 -2.01 0.48 -8.59
N GLY A 93 -3.09 1.27 -8.48
CA GLY A 93 -4.36 0.91 -9.09
C GLY A 93 -5.02 -0.33 -8.46
N ALA A 94 -5.06 -0.41 -7.14
CA ALA A 94 -5.56 -1.59 -6.42
C ALA A 94 -7.05 -1.85 -6.70
N GLY A 95 -7.33 -2.70 -7.68
CA GLY A 95 -8.64 -3.23 -8.03
C GLY A 95 -8.58 -4.75 -8.15
N GLU A 96 -9.73 -5.43 -8.01
CA GLU A 96 -9.84 -6.85 -8.26
C GLU A 96 -10.56 -7.09 -9.59
N ASP A 97 -9.95 -7.85 -10.47
CA ASP A 97 -10.49 -8.20 -11.77
C ASP A 97 -10.54 -9.73 -11.99
N SER A 98 -10.76 -10.17 -13.21
CA SER A 98 -10.80 -11.58 -13.58
C SER A 98 -9.47 -12.32 -13.37
N GLN A 99 -8.34 -11.62 -13.32
CA GLN A 99 -7.01 -12.18 -13.09
C GLN A 99 -6.79 -12.56 -11.63
N LYS A 100 -7.59 -12.02 -10.70
CA LYS A 100 -7.56 -12.32 -9.26
C LYS A 100 -6.20 -12.05 -8.58
N LEU A 101 -5.45 -11.07 -9.10
CA LEU A 101 -4.10 -10.75 -8.58
C LEU A 101 -4.16 -10.08 -7.21
N PHE A 102 -5.12 -9.20 -6.95
CA PHE A 102 -5.26 -8.59 -5.62
C PHE A 102 -5.51 -9.67 -4.55
N SER A 103 -6.50 -10.54 -4.77
CA SER A 103 -6.79 -11.64 -3.83
C SER A 103 -5.64 -12.64 -3.71
N HIS A 104 -4.86 -12.85 -4.80
CA HIS A 104 -3.67 -13.68 -4.80
C HIS A 104 -2.59 -13.10 -3.86
N PHE A 105 -2.22 -11.83 -4.07
CA PHE A 105 -1.16 -11.19 -3.26
C PHE A 105 -1.55 -10.98 -1.80
N ARG A 106 -2.83 -10.83 -1.48
CA ARG A 106 -3.29 -10.93 -0.09
C ARG A 106 -2.96 -12.29 0.55
N LYS A 107 -3.16 -13.39 -0.19
CA LYS A 107 -2.80 -14.75 0.29
C LYS A 107 -1.30 -14.91 0.42
N VAL A 108 -0.53 -14.37 -0.53
CA VAL A 108 0.95 -14.36 -0.47
C VAL A 108 1.41 -13.60 0.77
N GLY A 109 0.85 -12.42 1.05
CA GLY A 109 1.16 -11.64 2.24
C GLY A 109 0.93 -12.44 3.53
N LYS A 110 -0.22 -13.09 3.67
CA LYS A 110 -0.50 -13.97 4.82
C LYS A 110 0.46 -15.13 4.95
N LYS A 111 0.84 -15.75 3.83
CA LYS A 111 1.74 -16.90 3.81
C LYS A 111 3.14 -16.55 4.33
N TYR A 112 3.62 -15.35 4.06
CA TYR A 112 4.98 -14.93 4.37
C TYR A 112 5.06 -13.83 5.45
N ASP A 113 3.98 -13.62 6.20
CA ASP A 113 3.87 -12.60 7.25
C ASP A 113 4.30 -11.21 6.75
N ALA A 114 3.84 -10.86 5.55
CA ALA A 114 4.13 -9.60 4.88
C ALA A 114 2.87 -8.72 4.83
N THR A 115 2.91 -7.58 5.49
CA THR A 115 1.90 -6.54 5.30
C THR A 115 2.33 -5.62 4.15
N MET A 116 1.35 -5.17 3.38
CA MET A 116 1.56 -4.48 2.11
C MET A 116 0.71 -3.21 2.07
N THR A 117 0.98 -2.34 1.08
CA THR A 117 0.15 -1.16 0.81
C THR A 117 -0.51 -1.29 -0.55
N TYR A 118 -1.82 -1.06 -0.58
CA TYR A 118 -2.64 -1.06 -1.78
C TYR A 118 -3.10 0.37 -2.06
N PHE A 119 -2.59 0.97 -3.13
CA PHE A 119 -2.98 2.30 -3.57
C PHE A 119 -4.18 2.20 -4.50
N LEU A 120 -5.35 2.53 -3.96
CA LEU A 120 -6.62 2.46 -4.66
C LEU A 120 -6.76 3.62 -5.66
N SER A 121 -7.17 3.34 -6.89
CA SER A 121 -7.74 4.34 -7.79
C SER A 121 -9.22 4.49 -7.50
N GLY A 122 -9.65 5.70 -7.08
CA GLY A 122 -11.02 5.93 -6.58
C GLY A 122 -12.11 5.62 -7.59
N VAL A 123 -11.85 5.83 -8.90
CA VAL A 123 -12.80 5.50 -9.97
C VAL A 123 -13.13 4.00 -10.04
N TYR A 124 -12.31 3.12 -9.47
CA TYR A 124 -12.64 1.70 -9.38
C TYR A 124 -13.78 1.38 -8.39
N LEU A 125 -14.21 2.37 -7.59
CA LEU A 125 -15.39 2.30 -6.73
C LEU A 125 -16.58 3.10 -7.28
N LEU A 126 -16.49 3.57 -8.52
CA LEU A 126 -17.52 4.32 -9.21
C LEU A 126 -17.97 3.55 -10.44
N PRO A 127 -19.28 3.24 -10.60
CA PRO A 127 -19.78 2.56 -11.79
C PRO A 127 -19.76 3.48 -12.99
N GLU A 128 -19.59 2.91 -14.19
CA GLU A 128 -19.45 3.67 -15.45
C GLU A 128 -20.64 4.60 -15.70
N GLU A 129 -21.87 4.18 -15.37
CA GLU A 129 -23.08 5.01 -15.49
C GLU A 129 -23.08 6.22 -14.54
N LYS A 130 -22.20 6.25 -13.56
CA LYS A 130 -21.99 7.36 -12.62
C LYS A 130 -20.67 8.09 -12.86
N ALA A 131 -19.99 7.83 -13.98
CA ALA A 131 -18.70 8.43 -14.30
C ALA A 131 -18.68 9.96 -14.11
N ASN A 132 -19.78 10.66 -14.45
CA ASN A 132 -19.90 12.12 -14.32
C ASN A 132 -19.87 12.63 -12.87
N LEU A 133 -19.86 11.76 -11.85
CA LEU A 133 -19.58 12.16 -10.47
C LEU A 133 -18.09 12.47 -10.25
N TYR A 134 -17.23 12.02 -11.16
CA TYR A 134 -15.83 12.39 -11.18
C TYR A 134 -15.63 13.63 -12.07
N ASP A 135 -15.16 14.71 -11.45
CA ASP A 135 -14.83 15.98 -12.10
C ASP A 135 -13.31 16.21 -12.03
N PRO A 136 -12.54 15.58 -12.95
CA PRO A 136 -11.09 15.62 -12.89
C PRO A 136 -10.55 17.02 -13.20
N PRO A 137 -9.48 17.46 -12.53
CA PRO A 137 -8.81 18.69 -12.91
C PRO A 137 -8.42 18.71 -14.39
N GLN A 138 -8.66 19.83 -15.05
CA GLN A 138 -8.27 20.11 -16.45
C GLN A 138 -8.89 19.17 -17.52
N HIS A 139 -9.87 18.34 -17.14
CA HIS A 139 -10.58 17.45 -18.07
C HIS A 139 -12.10 17.58 -17.88
N SER A 140 -12.86 17.06 -18.84
CA SER A 140 -14.33 17.03 -18.73
C SER A 140 -14.78 16.06 -17.65
N PRO A 141 -15.90 16.33 -16.96
CA PRO A 141 -16.50 15.38 -16.02
C PRO A 141 -16.68 13.99 -16.63
N GLY A 142 -16.40 12.94 -15.89
CA GLY A 142 -16.49 11.55 -16.33
C GLY A 142 -15.30 11.07 -17.16
N ARG A 143 -14.27 11.87 -17.36
CA ARG A 143 -13.05 11.43 -18.04
C ARG A 143 -12.16 10.63 -17.09
N SER A 144 -11.61 9.51 -17.57
CA SER A 144 -10.57 8.72 -16.91
C SER A 144 -9.73 7.99 -17.95
N ASP A 145 -8.41 7.90 -17.77
CA ASP A 145 -7.52 7.15 -18.66
C ASP A 145 -7.42 5.67 -18.29
N ILE A 146 -7.94 5.27 -17.12
CA ILE A 146 -7.97 3.87 -16.65
C ILE A 146 -9.39 3.26 -16.60
N GLY A 147 -10.41 4.03 -16.94
CA GLY A 147 -11.81 3.58 -16.95
C GLY A 147 -12.46 3.49 -15.58
N PHE A 148 -13.67 2.94 -15.58
CA PHE A 148 -14.52 2.74 -14.38
C PHE A 148 -14.86 1.25 -14.27
N ASN A 149 -15.36 0.81 -13.13
CA ASN A 149 -15.81 -0.55 -12.94
C ASN A 149 -17.31 -0.71 -13.20
N ASP A 150 -17.72 -1.95 -13.45
CA ASP A 150 -19.12 -2.34 -13.27
C ASP A 150 -19.43 -2.65 -11.80
N THR A 151 -20.71 -2.83 -11.49
CA THR A 151 -21.17 -3.14 -10.13
C THR A 151 -20.52 -4.40 -9.54
N GLN A 152 -20.22 -5.42 -10.36
CA GLN A 152 -19.56 -6.64 -9.90
C GLN A 152 -18.08 -6.40 -9.59
N GLY A 153 -17.36 -5.67 -10.43
CA GLY A 153 -15.96 -5.28 -10.20
C GLY A 153 -15.81 -4.44 -8.93
N ILE A 154 -16.76 -3.50 -8.69
CA ILE A 154 -16.81 -2.73 -7.43
C ILE A 154 -16.98 -3.66 -6.23
N ARG A 155 -17.93 -4.60 -6.28
CA ARG A 155 -18.18 -5.57 -5.19
C ARG A 155 -16.94 -6.42 -4.91
N ASP A 156 -16.27 -6.91 -5.95
CA ASP A 156 -15.06 -7.73 -5.82
C ASP A 156 -13.89 -6.91 -5.25
N THR A 157 -13.68 -5.68 -5.75
CA THR A 157 -12.65 -4.76 -5.23
C THR A 157 -12.88 -4.42 -3.75
N VAL A 158 -14.11 -4.04 -3.37
CA VAL A 158 -14.45 -3.71 -1.96
C VAL A 158 -14.25 -4.92 -1.04
N ARG A 159 -14.56 -6.13 -1.51
CA ARG A 159 -14.29 -7.37 -0.75
C ARG A 159 -12.80 -7.53 -0.48
N GLN A 160 -11.94 -7.24 -1.46
CA GLN A 160 -10.49 -7.31 -1.27
C GLN A 160 -9.97 -6.18 -0.38
N LEU A 161 -10.42 -4.94 -0.53
CA LEU A 161 -10.04 -3.81 0.34
C LEU A 161 -10.40 -4.09 1.81
N ARG A 162 -11.63 -4.59 2.05
CA ARG A 162 -12.07 -4.99 3.40
C ARG A 162 -11.14 -6.06 3.97
N GLY A 163 -10.91 -7.12 3.22
CA GLY A 163 -10.06 -8.20 3.66
C GLY A 163 -8.60 -7.77 3.82
N ALA A 164 -8.07 -6.93 2.95
CA ALA A 164 -6.72 -6.39 3.05
C ALA A 164 -6.53 -5.63 4.37
N TRP A 165 -7.46 -4.72 4.70
CA TRP A 165 -7.41 -3.99 5.96
C TRP A 165 -7.53 -4.89 7.19
N GLN A 166 -8.42 -5.90 7.15
CA GLN A 166 -8.56 -6.89 8.23
C GLN A 166 -7.31 -7.75 8.41
N ASP A 167 -6.55 -7.96 7.36
CA ASP A 167 -5.28 -8.69 7.35
C ASP A 167 -4.08 -7.83 7.81
N GLY A 168 -4.30 -6.56 8.20
CA GLY A 168 -3.26 -5.64 8.65
C GLY A 168 -2.59 -4.82 7.55
N ASN A 169 -3.05 -4.94 6.29
CA ASN A 169 -2.52 -4.18 5.17
C ASN A 169 -3.07 -2.75 5.15
N GLU A 170 -2.38 -1.86 4.46
CA GLU A 170 -2.77 -0.46 4.29
C GLU A 170 -3.51 -0.23 2.99
N VAL A 171 -4.51 0.67 3.02
CA VAL A 171 -5.20 1.19 1.84
C VAL A 171 -4.88 2.67 1.68
N GLY A 172 -3.97 2.99 0.77
CA GLY A 172 -3.64 4.35 0.36
C GLY A 172 -4.42 4.78 -0.88
N THR A 173 -3.98 5.85 -1.56
CA THR A 173 -4.61 6.30 -2.82
C THR A 173 -3.61 6.40 -3.96
N HIS A 174 -4.06 5.94 -5.15
CA HIS A 174 -3.45 6.24 -6.44
C HIS A 174 -4.29 7.27 -7.21
N PHE A 175 -5.06 8.06 -6.45
CA PHE A 175 -6.01 9.09 -6.90
C PHE A 175 -7.17 8.50 -7.72
N ASN A 176 -7.51 9.08 -8.92
CA ASN A 176 -8.69 8.65 -9.63
C ASN A 176 -8.42 8.36 -11.11
N GLY A 177 -8.35 9.38 -11.99
CA GLY A 177 -8.40 9.21 -13.43
C GLY A 177 -7.09 8.86 -14.13
N HIS A 178 -5.94 8.91 -13.44
CA HIS A 178 -4.60 8.48 -13.90
C HIS A 178 -4.11 9.22 -15.17
N PHE A 179 -4.22 10.54 -15.20
CA PHE A 179 -3.77 11.36 -16.32
C PHE A 179 -2.26 11.57 -16.31
N CYS A 180 -1.57 11.14 -17.34
CA CYS A 180 -0.12 11.27 -17.49
C CYS A 180 0.25 12.14 -18.68
N GLY A 181 1.44 12.75 -18.65
CA GLY A 181 1.98 13.54 -19.74
C GLY A 181 1.71 15.04 -19.63
N ASN A 182 1.88 15.75 -20.76
CA ASN A 182 1.96 17.21 -20.74
C ASN A 182 0.62 17.94 -20.78
N GLU A 183 -0.39 17.47 -21.51
CA GLU A 183 -1.66 18.17 -21.68
C GLU A 183 -2.69 17.68 -20.64
N GLY A 184 -2.97 18.48 -19.62
CA GLY A 184 -3.91 18.15 -18.57
C GLY A 184 -3.41 17.05 -17.61
N GLY A 185 -2.18 16.56 -17.76
CA GLY A 185 -1.60 15.54 -16.92
C GLY A 185 -1.34 16.02 -15.49
N VAL A 186 -1.31 15.09 -14.56
CA VAL A 186 -1.12 15.36 -13.12
C VAL A 186 0.15 16.15 -12.80
N GLY A 187 1.13 16.11 -13.70
CA GLY A 187 2.37 16.91 -13.63
C GLY A 187 2.15 18.42 -13.66
N GLN A 188 1.02 18.88 -14.20
CA GLN A 188 0.68 20.29 -14.34
C GLN A 188 -0.30 20.79 -13.28
N TRP A 189 -0.83 19.90 -12.45
CA TRP A 189 -1.86 20.27 -11.49
C TRP A 189 -1.33 21.19 -10.39
N SER A 190 -2.11 22.22 -10.07
CA SER A 190 -1.89 23.11 -8.93
C SER A 190 -2.14 22.39 -7.59
N VAL A 191 -1.78 23.03 -6.50
CA VAL A 191 -2.04 22.53 -5.13
C VAL A 191 -3.54 22.32 -4.89
N ASP A 192 -4.38 23.26 -5.36
CA ASP A 192 -5.83 23.19 -5.15
C ASP A 192 -6.48 22.09 -6.03
N GLU A 193 -5.97 21.86 -7.24
CA GLU A 193 -6.40 20.74 -8.08
C GLU A 193 -6.05 19.39 -7.43
N TRP A 194 -4.85 19.25 -6.85
CA TRP A 194 -4.50 18.07 -6.05
C TRP A 194 -5.40 17.87 -4.83
N LYS A 195 -5.79 18.96 -4.13
CA LYS A 195 -6.76 18.86 -3.02
C LYS A 195 -8.13 18.41 -3.50
N SER A 196 -8.60 18.92 -4.64
CA SER A 196 -9.85 18.49 -5.26
C SER A 196 -9.80 17.00 -5.59
N GLU A 197 -8.74 16.54 -6.24
CA GLU A 197 -8.55 15.14 -6.61
C GLU A 197 -8.54 14.20 -5.39
N ILE A 198 -7.84 14.57 -4.31
CA ILE A 198 -7.82 13.82 -3.05
C ILE A 198 -9.22 13.80 -2.40
N SER A 199 -9.94 14.92 -2.45
CA SER A 199 -11.30 15.00 -1.91
C SER A 199 -12.26 14.08 -2.65
N GLN A 200 -12.16 14.01 -3.97
CA GLN A 200 -12.95 13.11 -4.82
C GLN A 200 -12.60 11.64 -4.53
N ALA A 201 -11.31 11.28 -4.44
CA ALA A 201 -10.89 9.93 -4.06
C ALA A 201 -11.47 9.51 -2.69
N ARG A 202 -11.44 10.39 -1.69
CA ARG A 202 -12.09 10.16 -0.39
C ARG A 202 -13.59 9.98 -0.54
N SER A 203 -14.24 10.81 -1.34
CA SER A 203 -15.70 10.77 -1.56
C SER A 203 -16.12 9.43 -2.18
N PHE A 204 -15.40 8.92 -3.19
CA PHE A 204 -15.73 7.65 -3.83
C PHE A 204 -15.65 6.47 -2.86
N VAL A 205 -14.65 6.45 -1.98
CA VAL A 205 -14.55 5.42 -0.92
C VAL A 205 -15.66 5.59 0.13
N LYS A 206 -16.01 6.82 0.49
CA LYS A 206 -17.01 7.08 1.56
C LYS A 206 -18.44 6.91 1.12
N ASN A 207 -18.72 6.89 -0.20
CA ASN A 207 -20.05 6.78 -0.77
C ASN A 207 -20.18 5.60 -1.77
N TRP A 208 -19.25 4.65 -1.76
CA TRP A 208 -19.20 3.58 -2.75
C TRP A 208 -20.51 2.77 -2.83
N ARG A 209 -21.18 2.53 -1.70
CA ARG A 209 -22.43 1.76 -1.65
C ARG A 209 -23.56 2.49 -2.38
N THR A 210 -23.78 3.75 -2.04
CA THR A 210 -24.81 4.61 -2.66
C THR A 210 -24.49 4.89 -4.12
N ASN A 211 -23.22 5.13 -4.46
CA ASN A 211 -22.81 5.35 -5.85
C ASN A 211 -23.07 4.13 -6.73
N ALA A 212 -22.83 2.93 -6.20
CA ALA A 212 -22.94 1.67 -6.96
C ALA A 212 -24.30 0.95 -6.78
N GLY A 213 -25.25 1.51 -6.01
CA GLY A 213 -26.52 0.84 -5.71
C GLY A 213 -26.34 -0.47 -4.91
N LEU A 214 -25.37 -0.47 -3.99
CA LEU A 214 -24.96 -1.65 -3.21
C LEU A 214 -25.19 -1.45 -1.71
N GLU A 215 -26.26 -0.75 -1.31
CA GLU A 215 -26.58 -0.43 0.08
C GLU A 215 -26.74 -1.66 0.97
N GLY A 216 -27.10 -2.82 0.39
CA GLY A 216 -27.19 -4.10 1.08
C GLY A 216 -25.83 -4.74 1.43
N GLU A 217 -24.74 -4.29 0.81
CA GLU A 217 -23.41 -4.82 1.09
C GLU A 217 -22.86 -4.29 2.42
N GLN A 218 -21.93 -5.04 3.02
CA GLN A 218 -21.28 -4.60 4.26
C GLN A 218 -20.35 -3.40 4.01
N PRO A 219 -20.32 -2.39 4.91
CA PRO A 219 -19.43 -1.24 4.78
C PRO A 219 -17.95 -1.65 4.84
N LEU A 220 -17.06 -0.80 4.31
CA LEU A 220 -15.63 -0.91 4.60
C LEU A 220 -15.40 -0.68 6.11
N PRO A 221 -14.50 -1.46 6.75
CA PRO A 221 -14.40 -1.50 8.22
C PRO A 221 -13.60 -0.36 8.84
N PHE A 222 -13.27 0.67 8.08
CA PHE A 222 -12.41 1.77 8.48
C PHE A 222 -13.00 3.14 8.14
N ASP A 223 -12.57 4.15 8.89
CA ASP A 223 -12.77 5.56 8.60
C ASP A 223 -11.71 6.02 7.60
N TYR A 224 -12.09 6.22 6.33
CA TYR A 224 -11.11 6.52 5.28
C TYR A 224 -10.46 7.90 5.45
N ASP A 225 -11.11 8.85 6.12
CA ASP A 225 -10.47 10.14 6.44
C ASP A 225 -9.27 9.97 7.39
N LYS A 226 -9.25 8.89 8.18
CA LYS A 226 -8.14 8.53 9.08
C LYS A 226 -7.21 7.48 8.48
N GLU A 227 -7.74 6.61 7.62
CA GLU A 227 -6.98 5.55 6.97
C GLU A 227 -6.06 6.12 5.90
N LEU A 228 -6.52 7.11 5.13
CA LEU A 228 -5.76 7.71 4.05
C LEU A 228 -4.68 8.66 4.59
N ILE A 229 -3.46 8.15 4.70
CA ILE A 229 -2.30 8.87 5.23
C ILE A 229 -1.13 8.97 4.26
N GLY A 230 -1.26 8.45 3.04
CA GLY A 230 -0.19 8.50 2.04
C GLY A 230 -0.66 8.09 0.65
N ALA A 231 0.17 8.37 -0.35
CA ALA A 231 -0.16 8.20 -1.75
C ALA A 231 1.05 7.98 -2.64
N ARG A 232 0.78 7.48 -3.85
CA ARG A 232 1.67 7.55 -5.01
C ARG A 232 0.94 8.21 -6.16
N THR A 233 1.56 9.25 -6.76
CA THR A 233 0.98 9.94 -7.91
C THR A 233 1.06 9.08 -9.18
N PRO A 234 0.06 9.14 -10.06
CA PRO A 234 0.13 8.54 -11.38
C PRO A 234 1.43 8.94 -12.09
N CYS A 235 2.05 7.97 -12.75
CA CYS A 235 3.28 8.17 -13.53
C CYS A 235 4.45 8.80 -12.75
N LEU A 236 4.37 8.91 -11.42
CA LEU A 236 5.30 9.63 -10.54
C LEU A 236 5.40 11.12 -10.88
N GLU A 237 4.37 11.70 -11.52
CA GLU A 237 4.33 13.10 -11.94
C GLU A 237 3.66 13.99 -10.88
N GLY A 238 3.90 15.32 -10.95
CA GLY A 238 3.23 16.34 -10.14
C GLY A 238 3.62 16.39 -8.66
N ARG A 239 4.64 15.64 -8.23
CA ARG A 239 5.06 15.49 -6.85
C ARG A 239 5.20 16.82 -6.10
N THR A 240 5.79 17.86 -6.73
CA THR A 240 6.07 19.14 -6.07
C THR A 240 4.81 19.82 -5.50
N ASN A 241 3.73 19.87 -6.25
CA ASN A 241 2.46 20.46 -5.81
C ASN A 241 1.64 19.45 -4.99
N PHE A 242 1.70 18.15 -5.33
CA PHE A 242 1.06 17.12 -4.55
C PHE A 242 1.54 17.11 -3.09
N VAL A 243 2.85 17.13 -2.83
CA VAL A 243 3.41 17.09 -1.46
C VAL A 243 2.92 18.29 -0.62
N ARG A 244 2.74 19.47 -1.23
CA ARG A 244 2.15 20.64 -0.55
C ARG A 244 0.69 20.40 -0.18
N ALA A 245 -0.12 19.92 -1.13
CA ALA A 245 -1.52 19.58 -0.88
C ALA A 245 -1.63 18.49 0.20
N ALA A 246 -0.80 17.45 0.12
CA ALA A 246 -0.77 16.34 1.06
C ALA A 246 -0.39 16.78 2.48
N ALA A 247 0.58 17.69 2.62
CA ALA A 247 0.98 18.27 3.91
C ALA A 247 -0.20 19.01 4.58
N GLU A 248 -0.92 19.85 3.82
CA GLU A 248 -2.10 20.57 4.32
C GLU A 248 -3.25 19.64 4.70
N LEU A 249 -3.36 18.47 4.05
CA LEU A 249 -4.40 17.46 4.31
C LEU A 249 -3.99 16.40 5.34
N GLY A 250 -2.82 16.55 5.97
CA GLY A 250 -2.36 15.70 7.07
C GLY A 250 -1.84 14.34 6.64
N PHE A 251 -1.35 14.20 5.41
CA PHE A 251 -0.66 12.99 4.98
C PHE A 251 0.65 12.83 5.75
N ARG A 252 1.10 11.61 5.92
CA ARG A 252 2.31 11.27 6.67
C ARG A 252 3.49 10.89 5.80
N TYR A 253 3.20 10.42 4.58
CA TYR A 253 4.24 10.04 3.62
C TYR A 253 3.79 10.28 2.17
N ASP A 254 4.80 10.37 1.31
CA ASP A 254 4.72 10.39 -0.14
C ASP A 254 5.67 9.34 -0.72
N THR A 255 5.23 8.62 -1.76
CA THR A 255 6.06 7.63 -2.45
C THR A 255 6.10 7.88 -3.96
N SER A 256 5.95 9.15 -4.38
CA SER A 256 5.89 9.56 -5.79
C SER A 256 7.23 9.99 -6.38
N GLY A 257 8.29 9.94 -5.60
CA GLY A 257 9.63 10.33 -6.06
C GLY A 257 10.50 9.14 -6.48
N ILE A 258 11.72 9.45 -6.87
CA ILE A 258 12.79 8.51 -7.18
C ILE A 258 13.98 8.84 -6.29
N ASN A 259 14.48 7.85 -5.55
CA ASN A 259 15.61 8.01 -4.65
C ASN A 259 16.63 6.88 -4.81
N ASP A 260 17.81 7.09 -4.25
CA ASP A 260 18.73 6.01 -3.95
C ASP A 260 18.26 5.21 -2.73
N GLN A 261 18.82 4.02 -2.53
CA GLN A 261 18.52 3.16 -1.39
C GLN A 261 19.25 3.63 -0.13
N ILE A 262 18.78 4.77 0.41
CA ILE A 262 19.25 5.42 1.64
C ILE A 262 18.13 5.56 2.65
N TRP A 263 18.46 5.91 3.90
CA TRP A 263 17.44 6.13 4.93
C TRP A 263 16.56 7.34 4.62
N PRO A 264 15.22 7.22 4.76
CA PRO A 264 14.27 8.27 4.40
C PRO A 264 14.47 9.56 5.19
N LYS A 265 14.12 10.68 4.55
CA LYS A 265 14.01 12.01 5.15
C LYS A 265 12.58 12.52 5.07
N LYS A 266 12.25 13.59 5.79
CA LYS A 266 10.98 14.29 5.63
C LYS A 266 11.13 15.45 4.64
N ASP A 267 10.07 15.63 3.84
CA ASP A 267 9.85 16.77 2.97
C ASP A 267 8.50 17.39 3.33
N LEU A 268 8.45 18.67 3.67
CA LEU A 268 7.25 19.36 4.18
C LEU A 268 6.50 18.61 5.29
N GLY A 269 7.22 17.86 6.11
CA GLY A 269 6.65 17.07 7.21
C GLY A 269 6.26 15.63 6.85
N LEU A 270 6.17 15.30 5.58
CA LEU A 270 5.91 13.95 5.09
C LEU A 270 7.20 13.13 4.99
N TRP A 271 7.15 11.83 5.29
CA TRP A 271 8.24 10.92 4.95
C TRP A 271 8.33 10.74 3.43
N ASP A 272 9.51 11.01 2.86
CA ASP A 272 9.82 10.66 1.47
C ASP A 272 10.18 9.17 1.41
N LEU A 273 9.19 8.36 1.03
CA LEU A 273 9.31 6.90 0.90
C LEU A 273 9.30 6.50 -0.58
N SER A 274 10.06 7.22 -1.38
CA SER A 274 10.12 7.07 -2.83
C SER A 274 10.66 5.72 -3.28
N LEU A 275 10.29 5.32 -4.51
CA LEU A 275 10.86 4.17 -5.20
C LEU A 275 12.36 4.37 -5.41
N GLN A 276 13.09 3.27 -5.57
CA GLN A 276 14.55 3.28 -5.51
C GLN A 276 15.18 2.70 -6.77
N MET A 277 16.39 3.15 -7.08
CA MET A 277 17.19 2.55 -8.14
C MET A 277 17.74 1.20 -7.68
N VAL A 278 17.54 0.17 -8.49
CA VAL A 278 17.94 -1.22 -8.23
C VAL A 278 18.68 -1.82 -9.42
N PRO A 279 19.66 -2.71 -9.19
CA PRO A 279 20.46 -3.26 -10.28
C PRO A 279 19.63 -4.14 -11.22
N VAL A 280 19.98 -4.11 -12.50
CA VAL A 280 19.46 -5.04 -13.50
C VAL A 280 20.56 -6.06 -13.81
N PRO A 281 20.44 -7.32 -13.36
CA PRO A 281 21.47 -8.34 -13.56
C PRO A 281 21.88 -8.51 -15.04
N GLY A 282 23.18 -8.46 -15.31
CA GLY A 282 23.72 -8.52 -16.66
C GLY A 282 23.67 -7.21 -17.44
N ARG A 283 23.29 -6.10 -16.80
CA ARG A 283 23.31 -4.75 -17.38
C ARG A 283 24.21 -3.83 -16.55
N ALA A 284 24.73 -2.78 -17.20
CA ALA A 284 25.59 -1.77 -16.57
C ALA A 284 24.79 -0.59 -15.99
N PHE A 285 23.47 -0.68 -15.92
CA PHE A 285 22.59 0.37 -15.39
C PHE A 285 21.65 -0.19 -14.32
N GLU A 286 21.11 0.70 -13.53
CA GLU A 286 20.02 0.43 -12.57
C GLU A 286 18.68 0.89 -13.15
N THR A 287 17.59 0.27 -12.72
CA THR A 287 16.21 0.67 -13.03
C THR A 287 15.44 0.97 -11.75
N LEU A 288 14.30 1.60 -11.89
CA LEU A 288 13.41 1.83 -10.75
C LEU A 288 12.86 0.50 -10.21
N SER A 289 12.71 0.39 -8.90
CA SER A 289 12.21 -0.79 -8.18
C SER A 289 10.70 -1.02 -8.41
N MET A 290 10.31 -1.11 -9.68
CA MET A 290 8.92 -1.24 -10.12
C MET A 290 8.83 -2.17 -11.33
N ASP A 291 7.82 -3.04 -11.34
CA ASP A 291 7.57 -4.01 -12.42
C ASP A 291 7.49 -3.36 -13.80
N TYR A 292 6.79 -2.22 -13.92
CA TYR A 292 6.69 -1.44 -15.15
C TYR A 292 8.07 -1.04 -15.71
N ASN A 293 8.97 -0.59 -14.83
CA ASN A 293 10.31 -0.14 -15.26
C ASN A 293 11.19 -1.31 -15.71
N PHE A 294 11.04 -2.48 -15.09
CA PHE A 294 11.66 -3.71 -15.59
C PHE A 294 11.08 -4.08 -16.96
N MET A 295 9.77 -4.08 -17.12
CA MET A 295 9.09 -4.38 -18.40
C MET A 295 9.58 -3.46 -19.52
N VAL A 296 9.62 -2.14 -19.29
CA VAL A 296 10.08 -1.15 -20.28
C VAL A 296 11.54 -1.39 -20.66
N ASN A 297 12.42 -1.68 -19.71
CA ASN A 297 13.85 -1.89 -19.96
C ASN A 297 14.18 -3.29 -20.54
N GLN A 298 13.22 -4.22 -20.57
CA GLN A 298 13.40 -5.59 -21.06
C GLN A 298 12.70 -5.79 -22.40
N SER A 299 11.39 -5.85 -22.42
CA SER A 299 10.59 -6.08 -23.64
C SER A 299 10.17 -4.79 -24.35
N GLY A 300 10.08 -3.67 -23.62
CA GLY A 300 9.49 -2.42 -24.11
C GLY A 300 7.99 -2.51 -24.44
N THR A 301 7.35 -3.64 -24.07
CA THR A 301 5.92 -3.89 -24.39
C THR A 301 5.32 -4.88 -23.40
N VAL A 302 4.01 -4.79 -23.18
CA VAL A 302 3.23 -5.70 -22.31
C VAL A 302 3.02 -7.09 -22.93
N LYS A 303 3.26 -7.26 -24.23
CA LYS A 303 3.15 -8.51 -25.00
C LYS A 303 4.41 -8.73 -25.82
N GLY A 304 5.51 -9.06 -25.14
CA GLY A 304 6.79 -9.35 -25.74
C GLY A 304 6.93 -10.81 -26.21
N ASP A 305 8.17 -11.22 -26.50
CA ASP A 305 8.52 -12.56 -26.94
C ASP A 305 8.33 -13.60 -25.80
N PRO A 306 7.41 -14.57 -25.93
CA PRO A 306 7.17 -15.58 -24.89
C PRO A 306 8.39 -16.41 -24.50
N SER A 307 9.35 -16.63 -25.43
CA SER A 307 10.57 -17.37 -25.16
C SER A 307 11.49 -16.68 -24.15
N LYS A 308 11.24 -15.42 -23.85
CA LYS A 308 12.02 -14.59 -22.91
C LYS A 308 11.34 -14.31 -21.59
N PHE A 309 10.08 -14.73 -21.40
CA PHE A 309 9.33 -14.42 -20.20
C PHE A 309 10.03 -14.90 -18.92
N GLU A 310 10.54 -16.12 -18.92
CA GLU A 310 11.28 -16.67 -17.79
C GLU A 310 12.56 -15.86 -17.51
N TYR A 311 13.32 -15.54 -18.55
CA TYR A 311 14.54 -14.73 -18.42
C TYR A 311 14.24 -13.35 -17.80
N TRP A 312 13.19 -12.66 -18.27
CA TRP A 312 12.83 -11.34 -17.75
C TRP A 312 12.34 -11.41 -16.30
N GLY A 313 11.52 -12.41 -15.96
CA GLY A 313 11.09 -12.62 -14.57
C GLY A 313 12.26 -12.89 -13.62
N ASN A 314 13.15 -13.81 -14.01
CA ASN A 314 14.36 -14.12 -13.24
C ASN A 314 15.25 -12.88 -13.07
N GLN A 315 15.43 -12.08 -14.13
CA GLN A 315 16.25 -10.87 -14.08
C GLN A 315 15.65 -9.83 -13.12
N MET A 316 14.31 -9.64 -13.11
CA MET A 316 13.64 -8.76 -12.14
C MET A 316 13.80 -9.27 -10.71
N ARG A 317 13.47 -10.55 -10.45
CA ARG A 317 13.63 -11.16 -9.13
C ARG A 317 15.06 -10.99 -8.61
N ASP A 318 16.04 -11.36 -9.41
CA ASP A 318 17.46 -11.31 -9.03
C ASP A 318 17.94 -9.87 -8.81
N GLY A 319 17.40 -8.90 -9.56
CA GLY A 319 17.63 -7.47 -9.34
C GLY A 319 17.12 -6.99 -8.00
N LEU A 320 15.87 -7.32 -7.67
CA LEU A 320 15.25 -6.97 -6.38
C LEU A 320 15.95 -7.67 -5.20
N VAL A 321 16.31 -8.95 -5.35
CA VAL A 321 17.07 -9.69 -4.32
C VAL A 321 18.48 -9.09 -4.13
N LYS A 322 19.17 -8.69 -5.21
CA LYS A 322 20.46 -7.99 -5.09
C LYS A 322 20.35 -6.65 -4.39
N ALA A 323 19.28 -5.87 -4.68
CA ALA A 323 19.02 -4.63 -3.97
C ALA A 323 18.72 -4.88 -2.47
N PHE A 324 17.96 -5.93 -2.18
CA PHE A 324 17.76 -6.38 -0.80
C PHE A 324 19.09 -6.75 -0.12
N ASP A 325 19.89 -7.61 -0.71
CA ASP A 325 21.17 -8.05 -0.13
C ASP A 325 22.14 -6.88 0.07
N ARG A 326 22.13 -5.90 -0.85
CA ARG A 326 22.92 -4.66 -0.75
C ARG A 326 22.58 -3.87 0.52
N ALA A 327 21.29 -3.70 0.83
CA ALA A 327 20.87 -3.00 2.05
C ALA A 327 21.04 -3.89 3.29
N TYR A 328 20.64 -5.15 3.21
CA TYR A 328 20.64 -6.11 4.32
C TYR A 328 22.04 -6.33 4.89
N ASN A 329 23.06 -6.43 4.04
CA ASN A 329 24.45 -6.55 4.45
C ASN A 329 25.16 -5.19 4.61
N GLY A 330 24.52 -4.10 4.22
CA GLY A 330 25.05 -2.74 4.19
C GLY A 330 24.36 -1.81 5.19
N ASN A 331 23.79 -0.73 4.67
CA ASN A 331 23.22 0.38 5.43
C ASN A 331 21.85 0.10 6.09
N ARG A 332 21.24 -1.06 5.84
CA ARG A 332 19.90 -1.42 6.36
C ARG A 332 18.79 -0.42 5.98
N ALA A 333 18.99 0.42 4.97
CA ALA A 333 17.94 1.30 4.48
C ALA A 333 16.74 0.47 3.96
N PRO A 334 15.50 0.93 4.19
CA PRO A 334 14.33 0.22 3.67
C PRO A 334 14.42 -0.02 2.16
N LEU A 335 14.01 -1.20 1.69
CA LEU A 335 13.79 -1.44 0.27
C LEU A 335 12.31 -1.24 -0.05
N ILE A 336 12.01 -0.38 -1.03
CA ILE A 336 10.66 0.00 -1.44
C ILE A 336 10.43 -0.50 -2.87
N ILE A 337 9.37 -1.28 -3.08
CA ILE A 337 9.04 -1.94 -4.34
C ILE A 337 7.61 -1.58 -4.73
N GLY A 338 7.42 -1.04 -5.94
CA GLY A 338 6.14 -0.75 -6.55
C GLY A 338 5.75 -1.81 -7.57
N ASN A 339 4.46 -2.09 -7.69
CA ASN A 339 3.93 -3.08 -8.61
C ASN A 339 2.55 -2.67 -9.11
N HIS A 340 2.09 -3.33 -10.19
CA HIS A 340 0.73 -3.27 -10.71
C HIS A 340 0.13 -4.67 -10.71
N PHE A 341 -1.21 -4.77 -10.61
CA PHE A 341 -1.89 -6.05 -10.77
C PHE A 341 -2.06 -6.38 -12.25
N GLU A 342 -0.94 -6.69 -12.92
CA GLU A 342 -0.88 -6.86 -14.37
C GLU A 342 -0.20 -8.16 -14.80
N SER A 343 -0.79 -8.83 -15.78
CA SER A 343 -0.24 -10.08 -16.34
C SER A 343 0.72 -9.83 -17.50
N TRP A 344 1.42 -8.71 -17.54
CA TRP A 344 2.36 -8.37 -18.60
C TRP A 344 3.34 -9.51 -18.84
N ASN A 345 3.61 -9.77 -20.13
CA ASN A 345 4.54 -10.81 -20.55
C ASN A 345 4.26 -12.17 -19.88
N GLY A 346 2.99 -12.58 -19.88
CA GLY A 346 2.58 -13.87 -19.31
C GLY A 346 2.63 -13.93 -17.78
N GLY A 347 2.52 -12.78 -17.10
CA GLY A 347 2.53 -12.66 -15.64
C GLY A 347 3.92 -12.89 -15.01
N THR A 348 4.97 -12.78 -15.81
CA THR A 348 6.33 -13.11 -15.33
C THR A 348 6.80 -12.17 -14.23
N TYR A 349 6.37 -10.90 -14.26
CA TYR A 349 6.73 -9.91 -13.23
C TYR A 349 6.02 -10.20 -11.90
N MET A 350 4.76 -10.59 -11.94
CA MET A 350 4.04 -10.97 -10.72
C MET A 350 4.62 -12.23 -10.08
N ARG A 351 5.06 -13.23 -10.88
CA ARG A 351 5.83 -14.36 -10.34
C ARG A 351 7.15 -13.91 -9.70
N ALA A 352 7.88 -12.99 -10.34
CA ALA A 352 9.13 -12.45 -9.79
C ALA A 352 8.91 -11.73 -8.44
N VAL A 353 7.81 -10.99 -8.30
CA VAL A 353 7.44 -10.33 -7.04
C VAL A 353 7.11 -11.37 -5.96
N GLU A 354 6.31 -12.39 -6.26
CA GLU A 354 5.98 -13.47 -5.30
C GLU A 354 7.24 -14.22 -4.85
N GLU A 355 8.14 -14.59 -5.78
CA GLU A 355 9.40 -15.22 -5.46
C GLU A 355 10.32 -14.32 -4.62
N THR A 356 10.31 -13.01 -4.88
CA THR A 356 11.06 -12.04 -4.06
C THR A 356 10.50 -12.01 -2.64
N ILE A 357 9.17 -11.91 -2.45
CA ILE A 357 8.52 -11.95 -1.14
C ILE A 357 8.91 -13.23 -0.40
N ALA A 358 8.78 -14.38 -1.06
CA ALA A 358 9.13 -15.70 -0.50
C ALA A 358 10.59 -15.80 -0.06
N THR A 359 11.48 -15.08 -0.76
CA THR A 359 12.93 -15.13 -0.50
C THR A 359 13.34 -14.17 0.63
N VAL A 360 12.78 -12.96 0.66
CA VAL A 360 13.31 -11.92 1.55
C VAL A 360 12.54 -11.81 2.87
N CYS A 361 11.20 -12.00 2.86
CA CYS A 361 10.39 -11.80 4.07
C CYS A 361 10.62 -12.87 5.15
N VAL A 362 11.18 -14.02 4.80
CA VAL A 362 11.50 -15.12 5.74
C VAL A 362 12.88 -15.02 6.38
N LYS A 363 13.69 -14.04 5.98
CA LYS A 363 15.06 -13.90 6.50
C LYS A 363 15.03 -13.31 7.93
N ARG A 364 16.03 -13.66 8.72
CA ARG A 364 16.18 -13.14 10.09
C ARG A 364 16.35 -11.62 10.07
N ASP A 365 15.77 -10.93 11.04
CA ASP A 365 15.84 -9.47 11.20
C ASP A 365 15.30 -8.70 9.97
N VAL A 366 14.42 -9.32 9.20
CA VAL A 366 13.66 -8.70 8.11
C VAL A 366 12.21 -8.54 8.55
N THR A 367 11.61 -7.42 8.15
CA THR A 367 10.18 -7.17 8.37
C THR A 367 9.60 -6.59 7.09
N CYS A 368 8.69 -7.35 6.46
CA CYS A 368 7.94 -6.89 5.30
C CYS A 368 6.71 -6.13 5.82
N VAL A 369 6.66 -4.83 5.55
CA VAL A 369 5.71 -3.89 6.19
C VAL A 369 4.98 -3.04 5.16
N SER A 370 3.81 -2.49 5.56
CA SER A 370 3.16 -1.40 4.83
C SER A 370 3.92 -0.08 5.02
N PHE A 371 3.63 0.91 4.15
CA PHE A 371 4.17 2.26 4.33
C PHE A 371 3.77 2.88 5.68
N ARG A 372 2.53 2.65 6.13
CA ARG A 372 2.06 3.08 7.46
C ARG A 372 2.97 2.55 8.57
N GLN A 373 3.25 1.25 8.56
CA GLN A 373 4.08 0.62 9.59
C GLN A 373 5.53 1.11 9.54
N LEU A 374 6.07 1.35 8.34
CA LEU A 374 7.39 1.96 8.19
C LEU A 374 7.40 3.40 8.73
N ALA A 375 6.40 4.21 8.39
CA ALA A 375 6.25 5.59 8.89
C ALA A 375 6.09 5.61 10.43
N ASP A 376 5.30 4.70 10.99
CA ASP A 376 5.15 4.54 12.45
C ASP A 376 6.48 4.21 13.13
N TRP A 377 7.26 3.31 12.52
CA TRP A 377 8.58 2.98 13.04
C TRP A 377 9.54 4.16 12.97
N LEU A 378 9.57 4.87 11.83
CA LEU A 378 10.43 6.05 11.64
C LEU A 378 10.07 7.17 12.63
N ASP A 379 8.78 7.44 12.85
CA ASP A 379 8.31 8.46 13.80
C ASP A 379 8.65 8.09 15.27
N ALA A 380 8.76 6.81 15.57
CA ALA A 380 9.14 6.35 16.91
C ALA A 380 10.64 6.49 17.22
N GLN A 381 11.50 6.67 16.20
CA GLN A 381 12.94 6.73 16.39
C GLN A 381 13.39 8.09 16.93
N ASP A 382 14.54 8.08 17.60
CA ASP A 382 15.24 9.31 17.94
C ASP A 382 15.70 10.02 16.66
N PRO A 383 15.41 11.33 16.48
CA PRO A 383 15.83 12.08 15.31
C PRO A 383 17.33 12.02 15.04
N GLU A 384 18.14 11.96 16.09
CA GLU A 384 19.59 11.88 15.97
C GLU A 384 20.05 10.51 15.45
N VAL A 385 19.37 9.43 15.87
CA VAL A 385 19.60 8.09 15.31
C VAL A 385 19.30 8.09 13.80
N LEU A 386 18.16 8.65 13.39
CA LEU A 386 17.82 8.76 11.98
C LEU A 386 18.82 9.64 11.20
N ARG A 387 19.29 10.74 11.81
CA ARG A 387 20.30 11.58 11.20
C ARG A 387 21.61 10.80 10.95
N LYS A 388 22.04 10.01 11.93
CA LYS A 388 23.21 9.12 11.76
C LYS A 388 22.98 8.08 10.67
N LEU A 389 21.84 7.39 10.66
CA LEU A 389 21.52 6.37 9.65
C LEU A 389 21.60 6.95 8.23
N ARG A 390 21.15 8.19 8.01
CA ARG A 390 21.23 8.90 6.72
C ARG A 390 22.65 9.21 6.25
N THR A 391 23.65 9.14 7.12
CA THR A 391 25.05 9.33 6.70
C THR A 391 25.65 8.10 6.04
N LEU A 392 24.96 6.95 6.10
CA LEU A 392 25.44 5.72 5.49
C LEU A 392 25.12 5.71 3.99
N PRO A 393 26.14 5.61 3.11
CA PRO A 393 25.93 5.48 1.68
C PRO A 393 25.18 4.18 1.33
N VAL A 394 24.68 4.12 0.08
CA VAL A 394 24.04 2.92 -0.47
C VAL A 394 24.91 1.70 -0.28
N GLY A 395 24.37 0.65 0.34
CA GLY A 395 25.03 -0.63 0.50
C GLY A 395 26.25 -0.66 1.42
N GLN A 396 26.52 0.42 2.19
CA GLN A 396 27.68 0.46 3.06
C GLN A 396 27.30 0.30 4.54
N ALA A 397 27.79 -0.74 5.17
CA ALA A 397 27.68 -0.94 6.60
C ALA A 397 28.58 0.07 7.37
N PRO A 398 28.26 0.39 8.64
CA PRO A 398 29.14 1.20 9.46
C PRO A 398 30.52 0.57 9.62
N ARG A 399 31.58 1.35 9.40
CA ARG A 399 32.98 0.85 9.42
C ARG A 399 33.36 0.10 10.70
N ASN A 400 32.88 0.56 11.86
CA ASN A 400 33.18 -0.01 13.18
C ASN A 400 32.01 -0.87 13.71
N GLY A 401 31.12 -1.33 12.82
CA GLY A 401 29.95 -2.10 13.18
C GLY A 401 28.83 -1.28 13.84
N TRP A 402 27.66 -1.85 13.88
CA TRP A 402 26.43 -1.17 14.35
C TRP A 402 26.51 -0.78 15.83
N ALA A 403 27.10 -1.62 16.68
CA ALA A 403 27.24 -1.36 18.09
C ALA A 403 28.00 -0.06 18.35
N ALA A 404 29.12 0.17 17.69
CA ALA A 404 29.90 1.39 17.84
C ALA A 404 29.23 2.60 17.17
N PHE A 405 28.62 2.39 16.00
CA PHE A 405 27.98 3.45 15.23
C PHE A 405 26.78 4.09 15.95
N LEU A 406 25.96 3.28 16.65
CA LEU A 406 24.77 3.72 17.38
C LEU A 406 24.96 3.69 18.93
N ALA A 407 26.19 3.53 19.43
CA ALA A 407 26.48 3.43 20.87
C ALA A 407 26.18 4.73 21.64
N THR A 408 26.32 5.89 20.98
CA THR A 408 26.11 7.18 21.64
C THR A 408 24.62 7.52 21.65
N GLN A 409 24.03 7.59 22.85
CA GLN A 409 22.78 8.34 23.01
C GLN A 409 23.05 9.81 22.64
N PRO A 410 22.08 10.50 22.02
CA PRO A 410 22.18 11.96 21.89
C PRO A 410 22.32 12.56 23.27
N ALA A 411 23.26 13.46 23.45
CA ALA A 411 23.33 14.33 24.60
C ALA A 411 22.06 15.18 24.64
N GLY A 412 21.13 14.88 25.54
CA GLY A 412 19.84 15.57 25.57
C GLY A 412 18.95 15.18 26.73
N ALA A 413 19.46 15.30 27.97
CA ALA A 413 18.68 15.87 29.08
C ALA A 413 19.56 16.98 29.66
N PRO A 414 19.09 18.23 29.83
CA PRO A 414 19.86 19.24 30.51
C PRO A 414 20.12 18.76 31.94
N GLY A 415 21.37 18.40 32.20
CA GLY A 415 21.82 18.08 33.53
C GLY A 415 21.54 19.29 34.40
N SER A 416 20.80 19.11 35.46
CA SER A 416 20.62 20.04 36.55
C SER A 416 22.03 20.41 37.06
N THR A 417 22.54 21.54 36.61
CA THR A 417 23.71 22.16 37.19
C THR A 417 23.30 22.60 38.60
N LYS A 418 23.66 21.81 39.64
CA LYS A 418 23.62 22.28 41.02
C LYS A 418 24.56 23.47 41.11
N VAL A 419 23.99 24.65 41.10
CA VAL A 419 24.68 25.87 41.51
C VAL A 419 25.06 25.69 42.99
N LYS A 420 26.35 25.49 43.25
CA LYS A 420 26.90 25.65 44.60
C LYS A 420 26.80 27.13 44.92
N GLN A 421 25.87 27.49 45.84
CA GLN A 421 25.90 28.75 46.53
C GLN A 421 27.18 28.77 47.39
N ALA A 422 28.11 29.65 47.01
CA ALA A 422 29.22 30.00 47.82
C ALA A 422 28.71 30.95 48.93
N GLU A 423 28.70 30.49 50.16
CA GLU A 423 28.59 31.36 51.32
C GLU A 423 29.81 32.27 51.36
N ARG A 424 29.56 33.56 51.45
CA ARG A 424 30.56 34.55 51.86
C ARG A 424 30.19 35.06 53.23
N HIS A 425 31.16 34.94 54.11
CA HIS A 425 31.25 35.65 55.42
C HIS A 425 31.34 37.18 55.24
#